data_6886110aade7ff10d4b7f45b7bc70f7d
#
_entry.id   6886110aade7ff10d4b7f45b7bc70f7d
#
_cell.length_a   1.000
_cell.length_b   1.000
_cell.length_c   1.000
_cell.angle_alpha   90.00
_cell.angle_beta   90.00
_cell.angle_gamma   90.00
#
_symmetry.space_group_name_H-M   'P 1'
#
loop_
_entity.id
_entity.type
_entity.pdbx_description
1 polymer ?
#
loop_
_entity_poly.entity_id
_entity_poly.type
_entity_poly.pdbx_seq_one_letter_code
_entity_poly.pdbx_strand_id
1 'polypeptide(L)'
;LASSAMCAAYFVKVYCKARDIPTDNIRLSQNNIVDPENRYNQIFRIQVELPEDISDKDRQGILRSIDRCTVKKVIQTGPEFQIEQVENLDEDAQALLMVTPDEEHRTFIEGKDLPLEQTIANMSAILEELGMKIEIASWRNIVPHVWSLHIRDAASPMCFTNGKGATKEAALCSALGEFIERLNCNFFYNDQFFGEEIANSDFVHYPDEKWFKPGPNDALPSEILDDYCLGIYNPEGELGGSNLIDTNSGRVDRGICSLPFTRHSDGETVYFPSNLIENLFLSNGMSAGNTLAEAQVQCLSEIFERAVKKHIIEEEITLPDVPDAVLAKYPAIVEGIQALEEQGFPVLVKDASLGGQFPVMCVTLMNPRTGGVFASFGAHPSFEVALERSLTELLQGRSFEGLNDVPPPTFNSQEVTEPNNFVEHFIDSTGVVSWRFFSATADENFCEWDFSGSNEEEAARLFAILDDLEKEAYVAVYDQLGASACRILVPDFSEVYPVEDLIWDN
;
A
#
# COMPACT_ATOMS: atom_id res chain seq x y z
N LEU A 1 2.07 -14.89 23.27
CA LEU A 1 1.33 -16.15 23.32
C LEU A 1 -0.16 -15.98 23.00
N ALA A 2 -0.84 -14.95 23.51
CA ALA A 2 -2.22 -14.63 23.15
C ALA A 2 -2.37 -14.35 21.64
N SER A 3 -1.36 -13.73 21.03
CA SER A 3 -1.35 -13.39 19.61
C SER A 3 -1.44 -14.60 18.67
N SER A 4 -0.97 -15.79 19.05
CA SER A 4 -1.11 -16.98 18.21
C SER A 4 -2.55 -17.51 18.15
N ALA A 5 -3.32 -17.41 19.25
CA ALA A 5 -4.73 -17.75 19.27
C ALA A 5 -5.57 -16.73 18.48
N MET A 6 -5.28 -15.45 18.64
CA MET A 6 -5.97 -14.38 17.91
C MET A 6 -5.72 -14.46 16.40
N CYS A 7 -4.46 -14.69 16.01
CA CYS A 7 -4.10 -14.92 14.61
C CYS A 7 -4.82 -16.15 14.03
N ALA A 8 -4.86 -17.26 14.76
CA ALA A 8 -5.60 -18.45 14.35
C ALA A 8 -7.10 -18.17 14.19
N ALA A 9 -7.70 -17.43 15.13
CA ALA A 9 -9.11 -17.04 15.08
C ALA A 9 -9.42 -16.15 13.86
N TYR A 10 -8.53 -15.24 13.52
CA TYR A 10 -8.64 -14.41 12.33
C TYR A 10 -8.74 -15.26 11.05
N PHE A 11 -7.82 -16.21 10.84
CA PHE A 11 -7.85 -17.07 9.66
C PHE A 11 -9.09 -17.98 9.62
N VAL A 12 -9.59 -18.42 10.76
CA VAL A 12 -10.86 -19.14 10.83
C VAL A 12 -12.02 -18.24 10.39
N LYS A 13 -12.07 -16.98 10.88
CA LYS A 13 -13.09 -16.01 10.49
C LYS A 13 -13.07 -15.73 8.99
N VAL A 14 -11.90 -15.47 8.42
CA VAL A 14 -11.73 -15.25 6.97
C VAL A 14 -12.21 -16.46 6.15
N TYR A 15 -11.81 -17.68 6.54
CA TYR A 15 -12.26 -18.91 5.86
C TYR A 15 -13.79 -19.05 5.89
N CYS A 16 -14.39 -18.81 7.06
CA CYS A 16 -15.83 -18.95 7.25
C CYS A 16 -16.60 -17.86 6.48
N LYS A 17 -16.12 -16.61 6.52
CA LYS A 17 -16.75 -15.49 5.79
C LYS A 17 -16.77 -15.78 4.29
N ALA A 18 -15.69 -16.26 3.70
CA ALA A 18 -15.61 -16.58 2.28
C ALA A 18 -16.51 -17.74 1.83
N ARG A 19 -17.23 -18.41 2.76
CA ARG A 19 -18.09 -19.59 2.48
C ARG A 19 -19.45 -19.50 3.16
N ASP A 20 -19.85 -18.32 3.64
CA ASP A 20 -21.10 -18.08 4.34
C ASP A 20 -21.34 -19.03 5.53
N ILE A 21 -20.27 -19.42 6.22
CA ILE A 21 -20.34 -20.27 7.41
C ILE A 21 -20.52 -19.37 8.64
N PRO A 22 -21.63 -19.47 9.39
CA PRO A 22 -21.83 -18.69 10.61
C PRO A 22 -20.73 -18.97 11.65
N THR A 23 -20.20 -17.92 12.27
CA THR A 23 -19.11 -18.04 13.24
C THR A 23 -19.56 -18.00 14.70
N ASP A 24 -20.83 -17.71 14.99
CA ASP A 24 -21.36 -17.50 16.34
C ASP A 24 -21.15 -18.69 17.29
N ASN A 25 -21.12 -19.90 16.75
CA ASN A 25 -20.94 -21.13 17.51
C ASN A 25 -19.55 -21.78 17.31
N ILE A 26 -18.60 -21.03 16.69
CA ILE A 26 -17.21 -21.49 16.57
C ILE A 26 -16.41 -20.90 17.72
N ARG A 27 -15.73 -21.75 18.48
CA ARG A 27 -14.90 -21.33 19.62
C ARG A 27 -13.49 -21.83 19.44
N LEU A 28 -12.53 -20.97 19.77
CA LEU A 28 -11.12 -21.32 19.84
C LEU A 28 -10.62 -21.14 21.26
N SER A 29 -9.86 -22.10 21.72
CA SER A 29 -9.09 -22.01 22.95
C SER A 29 -7.63 -22.35 22.71
N GLN A 30 -6.74 -21.73 23.47
CA GLN A 30 -5.33 -22.08 23.48
C GLN A 30 -4.88 -22.39 24.89
N ASN A 31 -4.25 -23.55 25.04
CA ASN A 31 -3.64 -24.00 26.30
C ASN A 31 -2.15 -24.25 26.08
N ASN A 32 -1.35 -23.81 27.02
CA ASN A 32 0.07 -24.09 27.03
C ASN A 32 0.35 -25.26 28.00
N ILE A 33 0.94 -26.30 27.46
CA ILE A 33 1.41 -27.44 28.26
C ILE A 33 2.91 -27.24 28.43
N VAL A 34 3.33 -27.04 29.66
CA VAL A 34 4.74 -26.82 30.02
C VAL A 34 5.33 -28.15 30.48
N ASP A 35 6.51 -28.49 29.97
CA ASP A 35 7.30 -29.64 30.42
C ASP A 35 7.78 -29.39 31.86
N PRO A 36 7.45 -30.26 32.82
CA PRO A 36 7.85 -30.06 34.22
C PRO A 36 9.38 -30.08 34.43
N GLU A 37 10.12 -30.75 33.55
CA GLU A 37 11.57 -30.82 33.64
C GLU A 37 12.30 -29.70 32.89
N ASN A 38 11.62 -29.09 31.90
CA ASN A 38 12.16 -28.00 31.11
C ASN A 38 11.09 -26.97 30.76
N ARG A 39 10.98 -25.90 31.54
CA ARG A 39 9.99 -24.83 31.36
C ARG A 39 10.02 -24.14 29.98
N TYR A 40 11.10 -24.28 29.24
CA TYR A 40 11.23 -23.71 27.88
C TYR A 40 10.70 -24.66 26.80
N ASN A 41 10.49 -25.93 27.14
CA ASN A 41 9.83 -26.89 26.26
C ASN A 41 8.33 -26.82 26.48
N GLN A 42 7.63 -26.14 25.55
CA GLN A 42 6.20 -25.87 25.65
C GLN A 42 5.46 -26.36 24.42
N ILE A 43 4.29 -26.94 24.64
CA ILE A 43 3.36 -27.31 23.58
C ILE A 43 2.21 -26.30 23.60
N PHE A 44 2.05 -25.56 22.51
CA PHE A 44 0.91 -24.69 22.29
C PHE A 44 -0.22 -25.48 21.64
N ARG A 45 -1.25 -25.78 22.41
CA ARG A 45 -2.40 -26.54 21.92
C ARG A 45 -3.53 -25.57 21.58
N ILE A 46 -3.84 -25.46 20.28
CA ILE A 46 -5.01 -24.72 19.80
C ILE A 46 -6.13 -25.73 19.57
N GLN A 47 -7.26 -25.53 20.23
CA GLN A 47 -8.46 -26.35 20.13
C GLN A 47 -9.58 -25.53 19.49
N VAL A 48 -10.28 -26.13 18.54
CA VAL A 48 -11.39 -25.50 17.82
C VAL A 48 -12.64 -26.33 18.04
N GLU A 49 -13.65 -25.70 18.62
CA GLU A 49 -14.99 -26.27 18.74
C GLU A 49 -15.81 -25.84 17.53
N LEU A 50 -16.34 -26.80 16.80
CA LEU A 50 -17.10 -26.57 15.57
C LEU A 50 -18.52 -27.16 15.72
N PRO A 51 -19.57 -26.47 15.25
CA PRO A 51 -20.92 -27.00 15.17
C PRO A 51 -21.01 -28.34 14.43
N GLU A 52 -22.01 -29.17 14.80
CA GLU A 52 -22.17 -30.50 14.19
C GLU A 52 -22.62 -30.44 12.73
N ASP A 53 -23.31 -29.40 12.33
CA ASP A 53 -23.87 -29.17 11.00
C ASP A 53 -22.86 -28.71 9.95
N ILE A 54 -21.61 -28.39 10.34
CA ILE A 54 -20.54 -28.04 9.40
C ILE A 54 -20.08 -29.28 8.62
N SER A 55 -20.00 -29.17 7.29
CA SER A 55 -19.53 -30.26 6.42
C SER A 55 -18.12 -30.71 6.78
N ASP A 56 -17.80 -32.00 6.54
CA ASP A 56 -16.46 -32.53 6.79
C ASP A 56 -15.39 -31.80 5.96
N LYS A 57 -15.74 -31.34 4.75
CA LYS A 57 -14.87 -30.54 3.88
C LYS A 57 -14.54 -29.20 4.52
N ASP A 58 -15.53 -28.49 5.02
CA ASP A 58 -15.36 -27.18 5.65
C ASP A 58 -14.68 -27.30 7.01
N ARG A 59 -15.00 -28.35 7.77
CA ARG A 59 -14.29 -28.68 9.01
C ARG A 59 -12.79 -28.83 8.81
N GLN A 60 -12.38 -29.58 7.78
CA GLN A 60 -10.98 -29.70 7.42
C GLN A 60 -10.38 -28.40 6.86
N GLY A 61 -11.18 -27.61 6.14
CA GLY A 61 -10.78 -26.31 5.62
C GLY A 61 -10.49 -25.31 6.72
N ILE A 62 -11.36 -25.23 7.72
CA ILE A 62 -11.18 -24.39 8.92
C ILE A 62 -9.89 -24.78 9.65
N LEU A 63 -9.66 -26.05 9.90
CA LEU A 63 -8.45 -26.52 10.57
C LEU A 63 -7.17 -26.17 9.77
N ARG A 64 -7.21 -26.31 8.44
CA ARG A 64 -6.09 -25.93 7.57
C ARG A 64 -5.87 -24.41 7.50
N SER A 65 -6.91 -23.61 7.67
CA SER A 65 -6.75 -22.15 7.68
C SER A 65 -5.89 -21.67 8.86
N ILE A 66 -5.94 -22.38 9.99
CA ILE A 66 -5.09 -22.11 11.16
C ILE A 66 -3.60 -22.32 10.86
N ASP A 67 -3.25 -23.15 9.88
CA ASP A 67 -1.87 -23.39 9.48
C ASP A 67 -1.26 -22.17 8.74
N ARG A 68 -2.06 -21.25 8.26
CA ARG A 68 -1.62 -19.98 7.67
C ARG A 68 -1.20 -18.93 8.71
N CYS A 69 -1.46 -19.17 9.99
CA CYS A 69 -1.10 -18.24 11.06
C CYS A 69 0.39 -17.90 11.07
N THR A 70 0.74 -16.67 10.73
CA THR A 70 2.12 -16.17 10.67
C THR A 70 2.81 -16.25 12.03
N VAL A 71 2.11 -15.88 13.11
CA VAL A 71 2.64 -15.98 14.48
C VAL A 71 3.02 -17.41 14.83
N LYS A 72 2.18 -18.40 14.45
CA LYS A 72 2.49 -19.81 14.63
C LYS A 72 3.74 -20.22 13.84
N LYS A 73 3.86 -19.79 12.57
CA LYS A 73 5.02 -20.06 11.73
C LYS A 73 6.31 -19.51 12.36
N VAL A 74 6.31 -18.25 12.79
CA VAL A 74 7.47 -17.63 13.46
C VAL A 74 7.89 -18.40 14.72
N ILE A 75 6.93 -18.84 15.55
CA ILE A 75 7.23 -19.65 16.74
C ILE A 75 7.81 -21.02 16.36
N GLN A 76 7.29 -21.65 15.30
CA GLN A 76 7.73 -22.98 14.84
C GLN A 76 9.12 -22.98 14.20
N THR A 77 9.49 -21.87 13.53
CA THR A 77 10.83 -21.74 12.91
C THR A 77 11.93 -21.46 13.93
N GLY A 78 11.55 -21.04 15.16
CA GLY A 78 12.50 -20.73 16.21
C GLY A 78 13.34 -19.48 15.87
N PRO A 79 12.82 -18.26 16.12
CA PRO A 79 13.56 -17.04 15.80
C PRO A 79 14.91 -17.04 16.51
N GLU A 80 15.95 -16.62 15.80
CA GLU A 80 17.26 -16.36 16.36
C GLU A 80 17.21 -15.05 17.18
N PHE A 81 17.71 -15.11 18.42
CA PHE A 81 17.83 -13.92 19.26
C PHE A 81 19.27 -13.44 19.21
N GLN A 82 19.52 -12.30 18.62
CA GLN A 82 20.79 -11.61 18.71
C GLN A 82 20.72 -10.66 19.92
N ILE A 83 21.57 -10.90 20.90
CA ILE A 83 21.63 -10.08 22.12
C ILE A 83 22.99 -9.39 22.13
N GLU A 84 22.97 -8.08 21.94
CA GLU A 84 24.15 -7.24 21.93
C GLU A 84 24.09 -6.24 23.10
N GLN A 85 25.24 -5.98 23.71
CA GLN A 85 25.38 -4.86 24.63
C GLN A 85 25.72 -3.63 23.80
N VAL A 86 24.84 -2.65 23.79
CA VAL A 86 25.09 -1.32 23.22
C VAL A 86 25.23 -0.31 24.34
N GLU A 87 26.09 0.69 24.16
CA GLU A 87 26.29 1.75 25.17
C GLU A 87 25.05 2.62 25.31
N ASN A 88 24.32 2.84 24.22
CA ASN A 88 23.03 3.52 24.21
C ASN A 88 22.05 2.79 23.27
N LEU A 89 20.85 2.55 23.75
CA LEU A 89 19.73 2.08 22.94
C LEU A 89 19.21 3.30 22.16
N ASP A 90 19.18 3.20 20.83
CA ASP A 90 18.52 4.13 19.92
C ASP A 90 19.17 5.52 19.67
N GLU A 91 20.40 5.79 20.08
CA GLU A 91 21.05 7.08 19.76
C GLU A 91 21.16 7.29 18.22
N ASP A 92 21.49 6.25 17.46
CA ASP A 92 21.65 6.36 16.01
C ASP A 92 20.32 6.57 15.27
N ALA A 93 19.26 5.97 15.76
CA ALA A 93 17.93 6.09 15.13
C ALA A 93 17.24 7.42 15.50
N GLN A 94 17.33 7.84 16.77
CA GLN A 94 16.80 9.13 17.20
C GLN A 94 17.65 10.32 16.69
N ALA A 95 18.96 10.15 16.54
CA ALA A 95 19.84 11.16 15.97
C ALA A 95 19.47 11.50 14.53
N LEU A 96 18.95 10.53 13.75
CA LEU A 96 18.47 10.77 12.38
C LEU A 96 17.18 11.60 12.34
N LEU A 97 16.29 11.43 13.32
CA LEU A 97 15.09 12.28 13.48
C LEU A 97 15.44 13.70 13.94
N MET A 98 16.62 13.89 14.50
CA MET A 98 17.13 15.17 15.04
C MET A 98 18.19 15.81 14.13
N VAL A 99 18.30 15.40 12.86
CA VAL A 99 19.25 16.01 11.92
C VAL A 99 18.99 17.51 11.83
N THR A 100 19.97 18.30 12.27
CA THR A 100 19.97 19.74 12.03
C THR A 100 20.52 19.96 10.63
N PRO A 101 19.75 20.54 9.68
CA PRO A 101 20.26 20.84 8.37
C PRO A 101 21.47 21.77 8.47
N ASP A 102 22.57 21.35 7.90
CA ASP A 102 23.76 22.16 7.85
C ASP A 102 24.07 22.44 6.36
N GLU A 103 24.68 23.59 6.06
CA GLU A 103 24.96 23.99 4.67
C GLU A 103 26.01 23.10 4.00
N GLU A 104 26.80 22.34 4.75
CA GLU A 104 27.87 21.45 4.25
C GLU A 104 27.38 20.05 3.90
N HIS A 105 26.24 19.61 4.46
CA HIS A 105 25.67 18.27 4.24
C HIS A 105 24.27 18.37 3.63
N ARG A 106 24.20 18.42 2.31
CA ARG A 106 22.94 18.48 1.56
C ARG A 106 22.89 17.36 0.53
N THR A 107 22.01 16.41 0.74
CA THR A 107 21.78 15.29 -0.18
C THR A 107 20.53 15.57 -1.01
N PHE A 108 20.74 15.90 -2.28
CA PHE A 108 19.66 16.04 -3.24
C PHE A 108 19.43 14.73 -3.96
N ILE A 109 18.18 14.32 -4.05
CA ILE A 109 17.75 13.21 -4.89
C ILE A 109 16.77 13.72 -5.95
N GLU A 110 16.78 13.09 -7.09
CA GLU A 110 15.93 13.44 -8.22
C GLU A 110 14.45 13.34 -7.85
N GLY A 111 13.65 14.29 -8.31
CA GLY A 111 12.22 14.37 -8.01
C GLY A 111 11.89 14.99 -6.64
N LYS A 112 12.90 15.53 -5.90
CA LYS A 112 12.69 16.19 -4.62
C LYS A 112 13.11 17.65 -4.65
N ASP A 113 12.23 18.54 -4.16
CA ASP A 113 12.46 19.99 -4.17
C ASP A 113 13.39 20.46 -3.05
N LEU A 114 13.57 19.67 -1.99
CA LEU A 114 14.48 19.95 -0.89
C LEU A 114 15.46 18.82 -0.65
N PRO A 115 16.64 19.10 -0.05
CA PRO A 115 17.56 18.06 0.41
C PRO A 115 16.88 17.14 1.41
N LEU A 116 17.31 15.88 1.48
CA LEU A 116 16.77 14.87 2.39
C LEU A 116 16.80 15.34 3.85
N GLU A 117 17.91 15.91 4.29
CA GLU A 117 18.12 16.39 5.66
C GLU A 117 17.11 17.48 6.04
N GLN A 118 16.84 18.40 5.09
CA GLN A 118 15.85 19.46 5.31
C GLN A 118 14.44 18.90 5.34
N THR A 119 14.11 17.96 4.46
CA THR A 119 12.80 17.29 4.42
C THR A 119 12.55 16.53 5.72
N ILE A 120 13.53 15.73 6.19
CA ILE A 120 13.43 14.99 7.45
C ILE A 120 13.21 15.95 8.62
N ALA A 121 14.00 17.03 8.72
CA ALA A 121 13.87 18.01 9.79
C ALA A 121 12.50 18.71 9.78
N ASN A 122 12.01 19.11 8.61
CA ASN A 122 10.70 19.74 8.48
C ASN A 122 9.56 18.81 8.91
N MET A 123 9.56 17.58 8.40
CA MET A 123 8.53 16.59 8.72
C MET A 123 8.55 16.17 10.18
N SER A 124 9.75 15.99 10.75
CA SER A 124 9.91 15.68 12.18
C SER A 124 9.40 16.82 13.07
N ALA A 125 9.66 18.07 12.69
CA ALA A 125 9.17 19.25 13.43
C ALA A 125 7.63 19.35 13.41
N ILE A 126 7.00 19.07 12.27
CA ILE A 126 5.54 19.03 12.15
C ILE A 126 4.96 17.97 13.10
N LEU A 127 5.52 16.76 13.10
CA LEU A 127 5.03 15.66 13.94
C LEU A 127 5.22 15.97 15.43
N GLU A 128 6.35 16.60 15.81
CA GLU A 128 6.59 17.04 17.18
C GLU A 128 5.59 18.14 17.61
N GLU A 129 5.29 19.12 16.74
CA GLU A 129 4.29 20.16 17.02
C GLU A 129 2.89 19.58 17.22
N LEU A 130 2.56 18.52 16.50
CA LEU A 130 1.31 17.76 16.66
C LEU A 130 1.31 16.89 17.93
N GLY A 131 2.43 16.85 18.67
CA GLY A 131 2.57 16.03 19.89
C GLY A 131 2.78 14.55 19.62
N MET A 132 3.10 14.17 18.41
CA MET A 132 3.38 12.78 18.02
C MET A 132 4.83 12.43 18.34
N LYS A 133 5.02 11.25 18.92
CA LYS A 133 6.34 10.72 19.24
C LYS A 133 6.67 9.56 18.32
N ILE A 134 7.39 9.87 17.26
CA ILE A 134 7.78 8.86 16.27
C ILE A 134 8.89 7.96 16.82
N GLU A 135 8.69 6.67 16.72
CA GLU A 135 9.65 5.61 17.02
C GLU A 135 10.02 4.86 15.74
N ILE A 136 11.32 4.59 15.57
CA ILE A 136 11.79 3.71 14.51
C ILE A 136 11.77 2.28 15.06
N ALA A 137 10.78 1.50 14.63
CA ALA A 137 10.57 0.14 15.13
C ALA A 137 11.52 -0.89 14.51
N SER A 138 11.95 -0.69 13.28
CA SER A 138 12.92 -1.56 12.63
C SER A 138 13.60 -0.90 11.43
N TRP A 139 14.85 -1.32 11.18
CA TRP A 139 15.62 -1.04 9.98
C TRP A 139 15.99 -2.33 9.28
N ARG A 140 16.04 -2.30 7.95
CA ARG A 140 16.53 -3.41 7.14
C ARG A 140 17.35 -2.90 5.97
N ASN A 141 18.52 -3.52 5.77
CA ASN A 141 19.34 -3.36 4.58
C ASN A 141 19.87 -4.74 4.21
N ILE A 142 19.11 -5.48 3.42
CA ILE A 142 19.39 -6.88 3.10
C ILE A 142 20.39 -6.97 1.95
N VAL A 143 20.36 -6.03 1.02
CA VAL A 143 21.30 -5.88 -0.08
C VAL A 143 21.71 -4.42 -0.23
N PRO A 144 22.87 -4.11 -0.83
CA PRO A 144 23.29 -2.73 -1.10
C PRO A 144 22.21 -1.94 -1.81
N HIS A 145 22.08 -0.67 -1.48
CA HIS A 145 21.13 0.28 -2.06
C HIS A 145 19.64 -0.09 -1.91
N VAL A 146 19.31 -1.01 -0.99
CA VAL A 146 17.93 -1.37 -0.67
C VAL A 146 17.72 -1.29 0.84
N TRP A 147 17.22 -0.14 1.28
CA TRP A 147 16.86 0.13 2.67
C TRP A 147 15.36 0.13 2.84
N SER A 148 14.91 -0.42 3.94
CA SER A 148 13.54 -0.22 4.40
C SER A 148 13.52 0.01 5.91
N LEU A 149 12.51 0.73 6.36
CA LEU A 149 12.29 0.95 7.78
C LEU A 149 10.81 1.02 8.10
N HIS A 150 10.50 0.78 9.36
CA HIS A 150 9.17 0.89 9.92
C HIS A 150 9.19 1.94 11.03
N ILE A 151 8.34 2.95 10.90
CA ILE A 151 8.11 3.95 11.96
C ILE A 151 6.68 3.87 12.47
N ARG A 152 6.48 4.33 13.70
CA ARG A 152 5.15 4.39 14.32
C ARG A 152 5.09 5.51 15.35
N ASP A 153 3.88 5.94 15.71
CA ASP A 153 3.70 6.77 16.89
C ASP A 153 3.70 5.93 18.18
N ALA A 154 4.45 6.37 19.18
CA ALA A 154 4.58 5.67 20.45
C ALA A 154 3.27 5.60 21.26
N ALA A 155 2.40 6.62 21.12
CA ALA A 155 1.11 6.67 21.81
C ALA A 155 0.02 5.86 21.06
N SER A 156 0.11 5.82 19.73
CA SER A 156 -0.83 5.11 18.85
C SER A 156 -0.08 4.20 17.89
N PRO A 157 0.43 3.03 18.33
CA PRO A 157 1.31 2.17 17.52
C PRO A 157 0.67 1.59 16.26
N MET A 158 -0.64 1.67 16.12
CA MET A 158 -1.35 1.34 14.87
C MET A 158 -1.15 2.41 13.79
N CYS A 159 -0.83 3.66 14.18
CA CYS A 159 -0.39 4.69 13.27
C CYS A 159 1.08 4.45 12.92
N PHE A 160 1.32 3.73 11.84
CA PHE A 160 2.63 3.36 11.36
C PHE A 160 2.75 3.50 9.85
N THR A 161 3.97 3.62 9.38
CA THR A 161 4.31 3.62 7.95
C THR A 161 5.62 2.90 7.68
N ASN A 162 5.83 2.53 6.43
CA ASN A 162 7.02 1.82 5.98
C ASN A 162 7.72 2.64 4.90
N GLY A 163 8.95 3.03 5.16
CA GLY A 163 9.77 3.73 4.17
C GLY A 163 10.73 2.80 3.44
N LYS A 164 11.07 3.18 2.22
CA LYS A 164 12.05 2.52 1.36
C LYS A 164 12.92 3.55 0.65
N GLY A 165 14.14 3.14 0.28
CA GLY A 165 15.04 4.00 -0.47
C GLY A 165 16.41 3.37 -0.67
N ALA A 166 17.25 3.99 -1.51
CA ALA A 166 18.61 3.53 -1.76
C ALA A 166 19.57 3.79 -0.58
N THR A 167 19.24 4.74 0.29
CA THR A 167 19.99 5.07 1.51
C THR A 167 19.07 5.02 2.74
N LYS A 168 19.69 4.99 3.93
CA LYS A 168 19.00 5.01 5.21
C LYS A 168 18.16 6.28 5.36
N GLU A 169 18.73 7.42 5.00
CA GLU A 169 18.08 8.74 5.04
C GLU A 169 16.92 8.83 4.05
N ALA A 170 17.06 8.29 2.83
CA ALA A 170 15.98 8.25 1.85
C ALA A 170 14.82 7.39 2.34
N ALA A 171 15.11 6.24 2.96
CA ALA A 171 14.08 5.38 3.54
C ALA A 171 13.36 6.06 4.72
N LEU A 172 14.09 6.82 5.58
CA LEU A 172 13.46 7.60 6.65
C LEU A 172 12.58 8.72 6.09
N CYS A 173 13.09 9.46 5.10
CA CYS A 173 12.33 10.52 4.43
C CYS A 173 11.04 9.98 3.82
N SER A 174 11.11 8.81 3.17
CA SER A 174 9.94 8.11 2.62
C SER A 174 8.92 7.75 3.69
N ALA A 175 9.35 7.19 4.84
CA ALA A 175 8.45 6.82 5.92
C ALA A 175 7.79 8.02 6.58
N LEU A 176 8.54 9.11 6.82
CA LEU A 176 8.01 10.35 7.38
C LEU A 176 7.03 11.01 6.40
N GLY A 177 7.35 10.99 5.09
CA GLY A 177 6.47 11.50 4.04
C GLY A 177 5.13 10.75 4.03
N GLU A 178 5.15 9.43 4.06
CA GLU A 178 3.94 8.61 4.15
C GLU A 178 3.18 8.86 5.46
N PHE A 179 3.86 9.08 6.57
CA PHE A 179 3.19 9.39 7.83
C PHE A 179 2.44 10.73 7.77
N ILE A 180 3.08 11.78 7.23
CA ILE A 180 2.44 13.09 6.99
C ILE A 180 1.28 12.97 6.00
N GLU A 181 1.44 12.19 4.94
CA GLU A 181 0.38 11.87 3.97
C GLU A 181 -0.85 11.28 4.67
N ARG A 182 -0.66 10.24 5.50
CA ARG A 182 -1.75 9.57 6.23
C ARG A 182 -2.48 10.52 7.18
N LEU A 183 -1.75 11.46 7.79
CA LEU A 183 -2.34 12.51 8.63
C LEU A 183 -3.09 13.55 7.81
N ASN A 184 -2.47 14.14 6.80
CA ASN A 184 -3.08 15.19 5.98
C ASN A 184 -4.30 14.70 5.19
N CYS A 185 -4.25 13.47 4.65
CA CYS A 185 -5.35 12.90 3.88
C CYS A 185 -6.37 12.14 4.77
N ASN A 186 -6.33 12.32 6.08
CA ASN A 186 -7.26 11.78 7.07
C ASN A 186 -7.32 10.25 7.19
N PHE A 187 -6.34 9.53 6.69
CA PHE A 187 -6.35 8.07 6.69
C PHE A 187 -6.30 7.47 8.10
N PHE A 188 -5.65 8.15 9.05
CA PHE A 188 -5.56 7.70 10.44
C PHE A 188 -6.77 8.11 11.31
N TYR A 189 -7.70 8.90 10.80
CA TYR A 189 -8.83 9.44 11.57
C TYR A 189 -10.04 8.49 11.60
N ASN A 190 -9.82 7.25 11.99
CA ASN A 190 -10.85 6.25 12.19
C ASN A 190 -10.61 5.47 13.50
N ASP A 191 -11.53 4.61 13.87
CA ASP A 191 -11.49 3.84 15.11
C ASP A 191 -10.33 2.82 15.17
N GLN A 192 -9.87 2.35 14.03
CA GLN A 192 -8.77 1.39 13.94
C GLN A 192 -7.40 2.03 14.31
N PHE A 193 -7.18 3.30 13.96
CA PHE A 193 -5.90 3.97 14.12
C PHE A 193 -5.87 4.87 15.36
N PHE A 194 -6.66 5.93 15.38
CA PHE A 194 -6.72 6.86 16.50
C PHE A 194 -7.74 6.49 17.58
N GLY A 195 -8.61 5.52 17.32
CA GLY A 195 -9.62 5.03 18.23
C GLY A 195 -10.94 5.81 18.18
N GLU A 196 -11.95 5.26 18.84
CA GLU A 196 -13.35 5.71 18.81
C GLU A 196 -13.53 7.19 19.18
N GLU A 197 -12.73 7.72 20.12
CA GLU A 197 -12.90 9.10 20.60
C GLU A 197 -12.62 10.10 19.48
N ILE A 198 -11.53 9.90 18.73
CA ILE A 198 -11.16 10.75 17.60
C ILE A 198 -12.08 10.52 16.42
N ALA A 199 -12.36 9.25 16.08
CA ALA A 199 -13.23 8.89 14.97
C ALA A 199 -14.67 9.43 15.13
N ASN A 200 -15.12 9.66 16.36
CA ASN A 200 -16.46 10.18 16.69
C ASN A 200 -16.44 11.68 17.12
N SER A 201 -15.37 12.40 16.87
CA SER A 201 -15.30 13.85 17.15
C SER A 201 -16.29 14.66 16.31
N ASP A 202 -16.36 15.98 16.53
CA ASP A 202 -17.32 16.85 15.84
C ASP A 202 -17.08 16.91 14.32
N PHE A 203 -15.84 16.78 13.88
CA PHE A 203 -15.49 16.53 12.48
C PHE A 203 -14.69 15.21 12.41
N VAL A 204 -14.87 14.48 11.32
CA VAL A 204 -14.28 13.15 11.13
C VAL A 204 -13.21 13.19 10.05
N HIS A 205 -13.54 13.87 8.97
CA HIS A 205 -12.67 14.09 7.83
C HIS A 205 -12.56 15.59 7.64
N TYR A 206 -11.68 16.20 7.31
CA TYR A 206 -11.28 17.55 7.40
C TYR A 206 -11.07 18.31 6.09
N PRO A 207 -10.88 19.63 6.14
CA PRO A 207 -11.54 20.63 6.99
C PRO A 207 -12.92 21.02 6.45
N ASP A 208 -13.24 20.72 5.20
CA ASP A 208 -14.43 21.17 4.49
C ASP A 208 -15.42 20.04 4.22
N GLU A 209 -15.46 19.03 5.11
CA GLU A 209 -16.43 17.96 5.02
C GLU A 209 -17.87 18.50 5.08
N LYS A 210 -18.73 17.90 4.27
CA LYS A 210 -20.16 18.14 4.33
C LYS A 210 -20.91 16.86 4.60
N TRP A 211 -21.99 17.02 5.39
CA TRP A 211 -22.85 15.91 5.76
C TRP A 211 -24.21 16.04 5.09
N PHE A 212 -24.62 15.00 4.40
CA PHE A 212 -25.89 14.92 3.69
C PHE A 212 -26.77 13.82 4.27
N LYS A 213 -28.07 13.96 4.08
CA LYS A 213 -29.03 12.88 4.37
C LYS A 213 -29.48 12.25 3.07
N PRO A 214 -29.73 10.92 3.05
CA PRO A 214 -30.43 10.31 1.94
C PRO A 214 -31.71 11.08 1.60
N GLY A 215 -31.98 11.29 0.33
CA GLY A 215 -33.16 11.97 -0.15
C GLY A 215 -34.44 11.12 -0.01
N PRO A 216 -35.60 11.68 -0.44
CA PRO A 216 -36.84 10.90 -0.48
C PRO A 216 -36.69 9.63 -1.33
N ASN A 217 -37.24 8.52 -0.85
CA ASN A 217 -37.10 7.19 -1.47
C ASN A 217 -35.64 6.75 -1.66
N ASP A 218 -34.80 7.13 -0.72
CA ASP A 218 -33.37 6.82 -0.72
C ASP A 218 -32.57 7.42 -1.88
N ALA A 219 -33.04 8.51 -2.45
CA ALA A 219 -32.32 9.18 -3.56
C ALA A 219 -30.99 9.74 -3.07
N LEU A 220 -30.00 9.77 -3.98
CA LEU A 220 -28.74 10.45 -3.75
C LEU A 220 -28.96 11.98 -3.61
N PRO A 221 -28.27 12.64 -2.69
CA PRO A 221 -28.22 14.11 -2.68
C PRO A 221 -27.63 14.65 -3.99
N SER A 222 -28.22 15.70 -4.54
CA SER A 222 -27.80 16.27 -5.84
C SER A 222 -26.44 16.95 -5.83
N GLU A 223 -25.88 17.17 -4.64
CA GLU A 223 -24.60 17.85 -4.42
C GLU A 223 -23.41 16.89 -4.40
N ILE A 224 -23.66 15.58 -4.31
CA ILE A 224 -22.59 14.55 -4.30
C ILE A 224 -22.44 13.93 -5.68
N LEU A 225 -21.20 13.72 -6.08
CA LEU A 225 -20.81 13.18 -7.38
C LEU A 225 -21.40 13.99 -8.56
N ASP A 226 -20.68 14.09 -9.61
CA ASP A 226 -21.13 14.69 -10.87
C ASP A 226 -21.65 13.63 -11.84
N ASP A 227 -22.12 14.08 -13.00
CA ASP A 227 -22.68 13.19 -14.02
C ASP A 227 -21.64 12.15 -14.54
N TYR A 228 -20.33 12.54 -14.57
CA TYR A 228 -19.26 11.63 -14.98
C TYR A 228 -19.10 10.49 -13.95
N CYS A 229 -18.99 10.84 -12.67
CA CYS A 229 -18.88 9.87 -11.59
C CYS A 229 -20.14 8.99 -11.49
N LEU A 230 -21.33 9.58 -11.62
CA LEU A 230 -22.59 8.84 -11.58
C LEU A 230 -22.71 7.86 -12.76
N GLY A 231 -22.18 8.21 -13.93
CA GLY A 231 -22.11 7.31 -15.08
C GLY A 231 -21.24 6.07 -14.84
N ILE A 232 -20.26 6.17 -13.95
CA ILE A 232 -19.36 5.05 -13.56
C ILE A 232 -19.93 4.27 -12.38
N TYR A 233 -20.29 4.95 -11.29
CA TYR A 233 -20.65 4.30 -10.03
C TYR A 233 -22.12 3.97 -9.87
N ASN A 234 -22.97 4.54 -10.72
CA ASN A 234 -24.42 4.32 -10.64
C ASN A 234 -25.09 4.27 -12.03
N PRO A 235 -24.54 3.51 -13.01
CA PRO A 235 -25.04 3.48 -14.38
C PRO A 235 -26.50 3.02 -14.48
N GLU A 236 -26.92 2.11 -13.62
CA GLU A 236 -28.28 1.56 -13.60
C GLU A 236 -29.22 2.30 -12.63
N GLY A 237 -28.71 3.29 -11.87
CA GLY A 237 -29.49 4.05 -10.89
C GLY A 237 -29.88 3.26 -9.65
N GLU A 238 -29.13 2.21 -9.30
CA GLU A 238 -29.40 1.34 -8.14
C GLU A 238 -28.76 1.83 -6.84
N LEU A 239 -27.73 2.70 -6.92
CA LEU A 239 -27.05 3.26 -5.77
C LEU A 239 -27.98 4.24 -5.04
N GLY A 240 -28.35 3.89 -3.82
CA GLY A 240 -29.14 4.73 -2.91
C GLY A 240 -28.28 5.55 -1.97
N GLY A 241 -28.84 6.59 -1.37
CA GLY A 241 -28.16 7.39 -0.37
C GLY A 241 -27.77 6.60 0.88
N SER A 242 -28.53 5.57 1.24
CA SER A 242 -28.22 4.70 2.38
C SER A 242 -26.95 3.87 2.19
N ASN A 243 -26.56 3.56 0.94
CA ASN A 243 -25.33 2.83 0.65
C ASN A 243 -24.06 3.67 0.93
N LEU A 244 -24.21 5.00 0.97
CA LEU A 244 -23.10 5.95 1.12
C LEU A 244 -23.01 6.55 2.53
N ILE A 245 -23.80 6.05 3.48
CA ILE A 245 -23.70 6.49 4.87
C ILE A 245 -22.31 6.18 5.40
N ASP A 246 -21.71 7.15 6.09
CA ASP A 246 -20.41 6.95 6.73
C ASP A 246 -20.54 5.97 7.90
N THR A 247 -19.81 4.88 7.81
CA THR A 247 -19.75 3.82 8.83
C THR A 247 -18.42 3.78 9.57
N ASN A 248 -17.42 4.53 9.11
CA ASN A 248 -16.06 4.49 9.65
C ASN A 248 -15.91 5.29 10.95
N SER A 249 -16.75 6.32 11.14
CA SER A 249 -16.75 7.15 12.33
C SER A 249 -17.67 6.64 13.46
N GLY A 250 -18.48 5.62 13.21
CA GLY A 250 -19.54 5.19 14.14
C GLY A 250 -20.71 6.19 14.26
N ARG A 251 -20.72 7.28 13.52
CA ARG A 251 -21.73 8.35 13.54
C ARG A 251 -22.72 8.23 12.38
N VAL A 252 -23.23 7.04 12.17
CA VAL A 252 -24.23 6.72 11.11
C VAL A 252 -25.45 7.64 11.11
N ASP A 253 -25.81 8.19 12.28
CA ASP A 253 -26.89 9.15 12.43
C ASP A 253 -26.62 10.49 11.76
N ARG A 254 -25.36 10.84 11.48
CA ARG A 254 -24.99 12.06 10.72
C ARG A 254 -25.30 11.91 9.23
N GLY A 255 -25.21 10.70 8.68
CA GLY A 255 -25.54 10.37 7.29
C GLY A 255 -24.32 10.21 6.40
N ILE A 256 -24.35 10.80 5.21
CA ILE A 256 -23.30 10.70 4.20
C ILE A 256 -22.28 11.81 4.46
N CYS A 257 -21.06 11.44 4.87
CA CYS A 257 -19.94 12.36 4.90
C CYS A 257 -19.37 12.48 3.50
N SER A 258 -19.13 13.69 3.01
CA SER A 258 -18.56 13.92 1.68
C SER A 258 -17.48 14.99 1.73
N LEU A 259 -16.40 14.74 1.00
CA LEU A 259 -15.22 15.59 0.94
C LEU A 259 -15.16 16.34 -0.41
N PRO A 260 -14.74 17.63 -0.40
CA PRO A 260 -14.62 18.42 -1.61
C PRO A 260 -13.36 18.03 -2.39
N PHE A 261 -13.53 17.81 -3.69
CA PHE A 261 -12.46 17.65 -4.67
C PHE A 261 -12.66 18.67 -5.78
N THR A 262 -11.58 19.16 -6.33
CA THR A 262 -11.59 20.05 -7.49
C THR A 262 -11.43 19.22 -8.75
N ARG A 263 -12.40 19.26 -9.66
CA ARG A 263 -12.30 18.61 -10.97
C ARG A 263 -11.21 19.30 -11.79
N HIS A 264 -10.27 18.51 -12.33
CA HIS A 264 -9.06 19.05 -12.96
C HIS A 264 -9.35 19.85 -14.22
N SER A 265 -10.30 19.40 -15.04
CA SER A 265 -10.60 19.98 -16.35
C SER A 265 -11.17 21.40 -16.29
N ASP A 266 -11.95 21.76 -15.27
CA ASP A 266 -12.67 23.04 -15.22
C ASP A 266 -12.62 23.75 -13.85
N GLY A 267 -12.07 23.09 -12.82
CA GLY A 267 -11.93 23.65 -11.48
C GLY A 267 -13.23 23.66 -10.66
N GLU A 268 -14.30 22.97 -11.09
CA GLU A 268 -15.51 22.83 -10.31
C GLU A 268 -15.31 21.92 -9.09
N THR A 269 -15.99 22.24 -7.97
CA THR A 269 -15.95 21.43 -6.75
C THR A 269 -16.99 20.33 -6.82
N VAL A 270 -16.54 19.09 -6.66
CA VAL A 270 -17.38 17.88 -6.58
C VAL A 270 -17.19 17.24 -5.21
N TYR A 271 -18.28 16.84 -4.56
CA TYR A 271 -18.25 16.21 -3.25
C TYR A 271 -18.28 14.68 -3.39
N PHE A 272 -17.22 14.04 -2.94
CA PHE A 272 -17.11 12.57 -2.93
C PHE A 272 -17.46 12.01 -1.55
N PRO A 273 -18.37 11.04 -1.44
CA PRO A 273 -18.65 10.35 -0.19
C PRO A 273 -17.42 9.66 0.37
N SER A 274 -17.15 9.84 1.67
CA SER A 274 -16.03 9.17 2.36
C SER A 274 -16.11 7.65 2.26
N ASN A 275 -17.31 7.09 2.36
CA ASN A 275 -17.57 5.66 2.18
C ASN A 275 -17.05 5.15 0.82
N LEU A 276 -17.38 5.86 -0.28
CA LEU A 276 -16.90 5.51 -1.62
C LEU A 276 -15.37 5.61 -1.71
N ILE A 277 -14.80 6.70 -1.17
CA ILE A 277 -13.36 6.91 -1.19
C ILE A 277 -12.61 5.77 -0.47
N GLU A 278 -13.07 5.40 0.72
CA GLU A 278 -12.40 4.41 1.55
C GLU A 278 -12.57 2.99 1.03
N ASN A 279 -13.71 2.67 0.44
CA ASN A 279 -13.95 1.33 -0.11
C ASN A 279 -13.29 1.10 -1.46
N LEU A 280 -13.23 2.11 -2.34
CA LEU A 280 -12.68 1.93 -3.69
C LEU A 280 -11.22 2.30 -3.83
N PHE A 281 -10.82 3.39 -3.21
CA PHE A 281 -9.49 3.97 -3.43
C PHE A 281 -8.52 3.66 -2.31
N LEU A 282 -9.00 3.38 -1.09
CA LEU A 282 -8.16 3.16 0.09
C LEU A 282 -7.09 4.25 0.23
N SER A 283 -5.81 3.87 0.18
CA SER A 283 -4.68 4.78 0.19
C SER A 283 -4.17 5.17 -1.20
N ASN A 284 -4.74 4.64 -2.28
CA ASN A 284 -4.30 5.00 -3.62
C ASN A 284 -4.61 6.47 -3.91
N GLY A 285 -3.70 7.13 -4.59
CA GLY A 285 -3.85 8.53 -4.93
C GLY A 285 -3.68 9.51 -3.76
N MET A 286 -3.01 9.13 -2.67
CA MET A 286 -2.56 10.03 -1.61
C MET A 286 -1.07 10.29 -1.73
N SER A 287 -0.64 11.51 -1.40
CA SER A 287 0.78 11.81 -1.28
C SER A 287 1.04 13.06 -0.45
N ALA A 288 2.24 13.14 0.14
CA ALA A 288 2.80 14.35 0.70
C ALA A 288 4.19 14.64 0.10
N GLY A 289 4.53 15.92 0.03
CA GLY A 289 5.81 16.38 -0.52
C GLY A 289 6.25 17.70 0.09
N ASN A 290 7.43 18.17 -0.31
CA ASN A 290 7.92 19.48 0.09
C ASN A 290 7.12 20.63 -0.58
N THR A 291 6.59 20.34 -1.77
CA THR A 291 5.70 21.22 -2.53
C THR A 291 4.48 20.47 -3.02
N LEU A 292 3.46 21.18 -3.44
CA LEU A 292 2.27 20.56 -4.03
C LEU A 292 2.60 19.83 -5.33
N ALA A 293 3.48 20.37 -6.15
CA ALA A 293 3.88 19.72 -7.40
C ALA A 293 4.61 18.40 -7.13
N GLU A 294 5.54 18.36 -6.16
CA GLU A 294 6.20 17.12 -5.71
C GLU A 294 5.17 16.10 -5.22
N ALA A 295 4.18 16.51 -4.42
CA ALA A 295 3.11 15.65 -3.95
C ALA A 295 2.25 15.11 -5.11
N GLN A 296 1.90 15.94 -6.10
CA GLN A 296 1.12 15.54 -7.27
C GLN A 296 1.88 14.54 -8.16
N VAL A 297 3.18 14.75 -8.38
CA VAL A 297 4.01 13.79 -9.13
C VAL A 297 4.02 12.44 -8.44
N GLN A 298 4.22 12.41 -7.13
CA GLN A 298 4.21 11.16 -6.36
C GLN A 298 2.83 10.47 -6.42
N CYS A 299 1.77 11.23 -6.23
CA CYS A 299 0.39 10.75 -6.26
C CYS A 299 0.02 10.12 -7.61
N LEU A 300 0.25 10.85 -8.71
CA LEU A 300 -0.02 10.35 -10.07
C LEU A 300 0.87 9.18 -10.44
N SER A 301 2.15 9.18 -10.01
CA SER A 301 3.04 8.04 -10.22
C SER A 301 2.47 6.78 -9.58
N GLU A 302 1.99 6.85 -8.33
CA GLU A 302 1.38 5.70 -7.65
C GLU A 302 0.09 5.23 -8.36
N ILE A 303 -0.75 6.17 -8.83
CA ILE A 303 -1.95 5.84 -9.61
C ILE A 303 -1.56 5.08 -10.88
N PHE A 304 -0.58 5.58 -11.65
CA PHE A 304 -0.12 4.89 -12.86
C PHE A 304 0.53 3.55 -12.56
N GLU A 305 1.36 3.47 -11.52
CA GLU A 305 1.97 2.21 -11.09
C GLU A 305 0.91 1.12 -10.90
N ARG A 306 -0.15 1.43 -10.16
CA ARG A 306 -1.19 0.47 -9.81
C ARG A 306 -2.13 0.17 -10.97
N ALA A 307 -2.55 1.18 -11.73
CA ALA A 307 -3.42 0.98 -12.89
C ALA A 307 -2.72 0.17 -13.99
N VAL A 308 -1.46 0.50 -14.30
CA VAL A 308 -0.66 -0.22 -15.30
C VAL A 308 -0.33 -1.64 -14.82
N LYS A 309 0.03 -1.82 -13.55
CA LYS A 309 0.25 -3.14 -12.95
C LYS A 309 -1.01 -4.01 -13.08
N LYS A 310 -2.18 -3.47 -12.71
CA LYS A 310 -3.46 -4.18 -12.85
C LYS A 310 -3.67 -4.60 -14.31
N HIS A 311 -3.57 -3.68 -15.25
CA HIS A 311 -3.77 -3.94 -16.67
C HIS A 311 -2.82 -5.01 -17.22
N ILE A 312 -1.52 -4.94 -16.88
CA ILE A 312 -0.51 -5.92 -17.30
C ILE A 312 -0.85 -7.33 -16.78
N ILE A 313 -1.29 -7.44 -15.54
CA ILE A 313 -1.63 -8.72 -14.91
C ILE A 313 -2.93 -9.27 -15.49
N GLU A 314 -3.96 -8.44 -15.61
CA GLU A 314 -5.30 -8.80 -16.13
C GLU A 314 -5.25 -9.29 -17.57
N GLU A 315 -4.54 -8.59 -18.45
CA GLU A 315 -4.38 -8.94 -19.86
C GLU A 315 -3.25 -9.95 -20.10
N GLU A 316 -2.58 -10.40 -19.05
CA GLU A 316 -1.45 -11.34 -19.12
C GLU A 316 -0.34 -10.87 -20.09
N ILE A 317 0.00 -9.58 -20.07
CA ILE A 317 0.95 -8.95 -21.01
C ILE A 317 2.37 -9.45 -20.74
N THR A 318 3.07 -9.80 -21.81
CA THR A 318 4.50 -10.13 -21.78
C THR A 318 5.33 -8.85 -21.99
N LEU A 319 5.98 -8.40 -20.92
CA LEU A 319 6.79 -7.18 -20.94
C LEU A 319 8.17 -7.40 -21.60
N PRO A 320 8.71 -6.40 -22.35
CA PRO A 320 10.06 -6.47 -22.89
C PRO A 320 11.12 -6.33 -21.77
N ASP A 321 12.23 -7.02 -21.94
CA ASP A 321 13.38 -6.88 -21.05
C ASP A 321 14.07 -5.53 -21.28
N VAL A 322 14.54 -4.91 -20.19
CA VAL A 322 15.42 -3.73 -20.28
C VAL A 322 16.80 -4.19 -20.74
N PRO A 323 17.36 -3.65 -21.83
CA PRO A 323 18.66 -4.06 -22.33
C PRO A 323 19.78 -3.81 -21.31
N ASP A 324 20.76 -4.73 -21.22
CA ASP A 324 21.93 -4.60 -20.33
C ASP A 324 22.68 -3.28 -20.53
N ALA A 325 22.75 -2.79 -21.78
CA ALA A 325 23.39 -1.53 -22.10
C ALA A 325 22.68 -0.31 -21.50
N VAL A 326 21.38 -0.42 -21.25
CA VAL A 326 20.58 0.61 -20.56
C VAL A 326 20.80 0.49 -19.05
N LEU A 327 20.68 -0.71 -18.50
CA LEU A 327 20.92 -0.96 -17.06
C LEU A 327 22.32 -0.52 -16.63
N ALA A 328 23.33 -0.71 -17.47
CA ALA A 328 24.70 -0.29 -17.18
C ALA A 328 24.87 1.23 -16.95
N LYS A 329 23.89 2.05 -17.29
CA LYS A 329 23.87 3.48 -16.96
C LYS A 329 23.61 3.74 -15.46
N TYR A 330 23.07 2.77 -14.73
CA TYR A 330 22.59 2.87 -13.34
C TYR A 330 23.36 1.90 -12.43
N PRO A 331 24.64 2.18 -12.10
CA PRO A 331 25.52 1.23 -11.42
C PRO A 331 25.04 0.81 -10.03
N ALA A 332 24.41 1.71 -9.26
CA ALA A 332 23.87 1.39 -7.93
C ALA A 332 22.72 0.35 -8.01
N ILE A 333 21.87 0.47 -9.01
CA ILE A 333 20.77 -0.47 -9.26
C ILE A 333 21.34 -1.83 -9.68
N VAL A 334 22.32 -1.84 -10.58
CA VAL A 334 23.01 -3.06 -11.02
C VAL A 334 23.68 -3.78 -9.84
N GLU A 335 24.32 -3.04 -8.92
CA GLU A 335 24.92 -3.61 -7.71
C GLU A 335 23.86 -4.27 -6.80
N GLY A 336 22.70 -3.62 -6.61
CA GLY A 336 21.59 -4.19 -5.86
C GLY A 336 21.03 -5.47 -6.48
N ILE A 337 20.86 -5.49 -7.82
CA ILE A 337 20.42 -6.68 -8.57
C ILE A 337 21.44 -7.81 -8.42
N GLN A 338 22.73 -7.55 -8.64
CA GLN A 338 23.78 -8.54 -8.50
C GLN A 338 23.85 -9.14 -7.10
N ALA A 339 23.66 -8.31 -6.07
CA ALA A 339 23.62 -8.80 -4.69
C ALA A 339 22.43 -9.76 -4.43
N LEU A 340 21.27 -9.54 -5.05
CA LEU A 340 20.14 -10.46 -5.01
C LEU A 340 20.45 -11.77 -5.73
N GLU A 341 21.07 -11.70 -6.90
CA GLU A 341 21.47 -12.88 -7.68
C GLU A 341 22.54 -13.72 -6.98
N GLU A 342 23.49 -13.09 -6.29
CA GLU A 342 24.49 -13.76 -5.46
C GLU A 342 23.86 -14.53 -4.29
N GLN A 343 22.71 -14.08 -3.78
CA GLN A 343 21.92 -14.82 -2.80
C GLN A 343 21.06 -15.95 -3.43
N GLY A 344 21.14 -16.10 -4.75
CA GLY A 344 20.45 -17.15 -5.50
C GLY A 344 19.04 -16.78 -5.96
N PHE A 345 18.69 -15.51 -6.01
CA PHE A 345 17.40 -15.02 -6.50
C PHE A 345 17.58 -14.35 -7.87
N PRO A 346 17.30 -15.03 -8.98
CA PRO A 346 17.30 -14.39 -10.29
C PRO A 346 16.36 -13.19 -10.34
N VAL A 347 16.82 -12.11 -10.96
CA VAL A 347 16.08 -10.86 -11.11
C VAL A 347 15.90 -10.57 -12.61
N LEU A 348 14.68 -10.18 -13.00
CA LEU A 348 14.37 -9.72 -14.33
C LEU A 348 13.93 -8.26 -14.26
N VAL A 349 14.50 -7.41 -15.07
CA VAL A 349 14.12 -5.99 -15.20
C VAL A 349 13.37 -5.82 -16.50
N LYS A 350 12.13 -5.35 -16.40
CA LYS A 350 11.22 -5.24 -17.53
C LYS A 350 10.65 -3.82 -17.65
N ASP A 351 10.48 -3.38 -18.88
CA ASP A 351 9.81 -2.14 -19.20
C ASP A 351 8.28 -2.35 -19.14
N ALA A 352 7.64 -1.68 -18.19
CA ALA A 352 6.20 -1.71 -18.00
C ALA A 352 5.50 -0.46 -18.56
N SER A 353 6.18 0.30 -19.40
CA SER A 353 5.67 1.57 -19.93
C SER A 353 4.58 1.42 -20.98
N LEU A 354 4.28 0.19 -21.43
CA LEU A 354 3.34 -0.10 -22.52
C LEU A 354 3.68 0.73 -23.79
N GLY A 355 4.94 0.55 -24.27
CA GLY A 355 5.44 1.25 -25.45
C GLY A 355 5.79 2.72 -25.22
N GLY A 356 6.08 3.12 -23.97
CA GLY A 356 6.46 4.49 -23.58
C GLY A 356 5.26 5.39 -23.26
N GLN A 357 4.07 4.82 -23.10
CA GLN A 357 2.87 5.57 -22.73
C GLN A 357 2.87 5.99 -21.25
N PHE A 358 3.40 5.13 -20.37
CA PHE A 358 3.39 5.35 -18.93
C PHE A 358 4.81 5.32 -18.33
N PRO A 359 5.09 6.10 -17.29
CA PRO A 359 6.40 6.11 -16.63
C PRO A 359 6.52 4.97 -15.61
N VAL A 360 6.37 3.71 -16.04
CA VAL A 360 6.29 2.55 -15.15
C VAL A 360 7.34 1.50 -15.50
N MET A 361 8.01 0.96 -14.47
CA MET A 361 8.97 -0.12 -14.54
C MET A 361 8.51 -1.34 -13.75
N CYS A 362 9.04 -2.51 -14.09
CA CYS A 362 8.81 -3.73 -13.33
C CYS A 362 10.13 -4.44 -13.05
N VAL A 363 10.37 -4.79 -11.79
CA VAL A 363 11.46 -5.68 -11.39
C VAL A 363 10.86 -6.94 -10.79
N THR A 364 11.20 -8.08 -11.36
CA THR A 364 10.66 -9.39 -10.95
C THR A 364 11.75 -10.22 -10.31
N LEU A 365 11.48 -10.73 -9.12
CA LEU A 365 12.37 -11.63 -8.40
C LEU A 365 11.78 -13.04 -8.44
N MET A 366 12.63 -14.04 -8.74
CA MET A 366 12.25 -15.43 -8.79
C MET A 366 12.89 -16.22 -7.63
N ASN A 367 12.10 -17.02 -6.94
CA ASN A 367 12.61 -17.92 -5.92
C ASN A 367 12.82 -19.33 -6.52
N PRO A 368 14.06 -19.77 -6.76
CA PRO A 368 14.31 -21.04 -7.42
C PRO A 368 13.98 -22.27 -6.57
N ARG A 369 13.77 -22.09 -5.25
CA ARG A 369 13.42 -23.19 -4.33
C ARG A 369 11.92 -23.50 -4.37
N THR A 370 11.07 -22.49 -4.50
CA THR A 370 9.62 -22.65 -4.46
C THR A 370 8.98 -22.47 -5.84
N GLY A 371 9.69 -21.86 -6.78
CA GLY A 371 9.15 -21.39 -8.05
C GLY A 371 8.34 -20.10 -7.91
N GLY A 372 8.28 -19.53 -6.70
CA GLY A 372 7.54 -18.30 -6.44
C GLY A 372 8.09 -17.10 -7.21
N VAL A 373 7.21 -16.23 -7.62
CA VAL A 373 7.56 -15.02 -8.38
C VAL A 373 6.98 -13.80 -7.68
N PHE A 374 7.83 -12.81 -7.45
CA PHE A 374 7.46 -11.52 -6.92
C PHE A 374 7.68 -10.45 -7.99
N ALA A 375 6.60 -9.87 -8.50
CA ALA A 375 6.64 -8.80 -9.49
C ALA A 375 6.37 -7.46 -8.81
N SER A 376 7.41 -6.65 -8.69
CA SER A 376 7.36 -5.31 -8.14
C SER A 376 7.30 -4.29 -9.27
N PHE A 377 6.43 -3.30 -9.11
CA PHE A 377 6.30 -2.19 -10.03
C PHE A 377 6.76 -0.90 -9.34
N GLY A 378 7.15 0.08 -10.12
CA GLY A 378 7.51 1.41 -9.64
C GLY A 378 7.33 2.41 -10.76
N ALA A 379 6.79 3.57 -10.42
CA ALA A 379 6.55 4.63 -11.38
C ALA A 379 7.19 5.94 -10.93
N HIS A 380 7.73 6.67 -11.89
CA HIS A 380 8.21 8.04 -11.73
C HIS A 380 8.52 8.62 -13.12
N PRO A 381 8.35 9.94 -13.37
CA PRO A 381 8.77 10.60 -14.61
C PRO A 381 10.22 10.33 -15.03
N SER A 382 11.16 10.22 -14.07
CA SER A 382 12.54 9.77 -14.32
C SER A 382 12.60 8.24 -14.37
N PHE A 383 13.21 7.72 -15.44
CA PHE A 383 13.43 6.29 -15.64
C PHE A 383 14.27 5.66 -14.53
N GLU A 384 15.34 6.35 -14.08
CA GLU A 384 16.19 5.89 -12.97
C GLU A 384 15.41 5.75 -11.68
N VAL A 385 14.62 6.77 -11.30
CA VAL A 385 13.83 6.75 -10.08
C VAL A 385 12.76 5.68 -10.12
N ALA A 386 12.08 5.49 -11.26
CA ALA A 386 11.09 4.42 -11.42
C ALA A 386 11.71 3.03 -11.23
N LEU A 387 12.91 2.83 -11.78
CA LEU A 387 13.67 1.58 -11.66
C LEU A 387 14.15 1.34 -10.22
N GLU A 388 14.68 2.39 -9.55
CA GLU A 388 15.07 2.32 -8.13
C GLU A 388 13.88 1.96 -7.24
N ARG A 389 12.72 2.58 -7.46
CA ARG A 389 11.47 2.27 -6.73
C ARG A 389 11.05 0.82 -6.90
N SER A 390 11.08 0.32 -8.14
CA SER A 390 10.74 -1.09 -8.42
C SER A 390 11.69 -2.05 -7.69
N LEU A 391 12.99 -1.75 -7.61
CA LEU A 391 13.97 -2.57 -6.91
C LEU A 391 13.78 -2.51 -5.39
N THR A 392 13.62 -1.31 -4.83
CA THR A 392 13.48 -1.13 -3.37
C THR A 392 12.17 -1.72 -2.83
N GLU A 393 11.11 -1.74 -3.63
CA GLU A 393 9.82 -2.36 -3.30
C GLU A 393 9.93 -3.88 -3.08
N LEU A 394 10.80 -4.58 -3.82
CA LEU A 394 10.98 -6.03 -3.70
C LEU A 394 11.20 -6.50 -2.26
N LEU A 395 11.92 -5.71 -1.47
CA LEU A 395 12.36 -6.07 -0.13
C LEU A 395 11.80 -5.14 0.97
N GLN A 396 10.84 -4.27 0.65
CA GLN A 396 10.22 -3.40 1.64
C GLN A 396 9.54 -4.25 2.74
N GLY A 397 10.05 -4.12 3.97
CA GLY A 397 9.53 -4.86 5.11
C GLY A 397 9.78 -6.38 5.10
N ARG A 398 10.51 -6.93 4.10
CA ARG A 398 10.71 -8.37 3.91
C ARG A 398 12.15 -8.81 4.19
N SER A 399 12.28 -10.10 4.49
CA SER A 399 13.56 -10.82 4.48
C SER A 399 13.53 -11.86 3.35
N PHE A 400 14.68 -12.44 3.03
CA PHE A 400 14.73 -13.55 2.06
C PHE A 400 13.85 -14.74 2.45
N GLU A 401 13.60 -14.96 3.73
CA GLU A 401 12.68 -15.99 4.20
C GLU A 401 11.24 -15.71 3.82
N GLY A 402 10.81 -14.46 3.87
CA GLY A 402 9.47 -14.03 3.46
C GLY A 402 9.18 -14.26 1.98
N LEU A 403 10.21 -14.37 1.14
CA LEU A 403 10.07 -14.69 -0.28
C LEU A 403 9.70 -16.17 -0.54
N ASN A 404 9.75 -17.05 0.46
CA ASN A 404 9.35 -18.44 0.30
C ASN A 404 7.82 -18.63 0.26
N ASP A 405 7.06 -17.67 0.74
CA ASP A 405 5.59 -17.73 0.79
C ASP A 405 4.93 -17.13 -0.48
N VAL A 406 5.71 -16.61 -1.43
CA VAL A 406 5.21 -16.06 -2.70
C VAL A 406 4.78 -17.19 -3.64
N PRO A 407 3.60 -17.12 -4.28
CA PRO A 407 3.11 -18.17 -5.14
C PRO A 407 3.91 -18.29 -6.46
N PRO A 408 3.99 -19.52 -7.05
CA PRO A 408 4.52 -19.68 -8.39
C PRO A 408 3.52 -19.15 -9.43
N PRO A 409 3.98 -18.81 -10.65
CA PRO A 409 3.10 -18.46 -11.75
C PRO A 409 2.13 -19.58 -12.09
N THR A 410 0.96 -19.21 -12.63
CA THR A 410 -0.09 -20.18 -13.04
C THR A 410 -0.36 -20.13 -14.54
N PHE A 411 -0.92 -21.22 -15.08
CA PHE A 411 -1.54 -21.23 -16.41
C PHE A 411 -3.07 -21.04 -16.37
N ASN A 412 -3.61 -20.82 -15.15
CA ASN A 412 -5.03 -20.62 -14.97
C ASN A 412 -5.36 -19.12 -15.01
N SER A 413 -5.79 -18.61 -16.17
CA SER A 413 -6.15 -17.20 -16.35
C SER A 413 -7.29 -16.75 -15.41
N GLN A 414 -8.18 -17.65 -15.00
CA GLN A 414 -9.24 -17.29 -14.03
C GLN A 414 -8.64 -16.98 -12.63
N GLU A 415 -7.59 -17.67 -12.22
CA GLU A 415 -6.90 -17.39 -10.96
C GLU A 415 -6.16 -16.05 -11.03
N VAL A 416 -5.58 -15.71 -12.20
CA VAL A 416 -4.90 -14.42 -12.42
C VAL A 416 -5.86 -13.26 -12.37
N THR A 417 -7.06 -13.41 -12.95
CA THR A 417 -8.07 -12.34 -13.05
C THR A 417 -9.08 -12.32 -11.90
N GLU A 418 -8.93 -13.20 -10.89
CA GLU A 418 -9.77 -13.13 -9.70
C GLU A 418 -9.59 -11.81 -8.93
N PRO A 419 -10.66 -11.13 -8.50
CA PRO A 419 -10.58 -9.89 -7.74
C PRO A 419 -9.65 -9.96 -6.53
N ASN A 420 -9.68 -11.08 -5.79
CA ASN A 420 -8.78 -11.30 -4.65
C ASN A 420 -7.30 -11.30 -5.05
N ASN A 421 -6.95 -11.71 -6.26
CA ASN A 421 -5.58 -11.65 -6.75
C ASN A 421 -5.09 -10.20 -6.92
N PHE A 422 -5.95 -9.31 -7.41
CA PHE A 422 -5.63 -7.88 -7.50
C PHE A 422 -5.45 -7.26 -6.11
N VAL A 423 -6.25 -7.65 -5.13
CA VAL A 423 -6.09 -7.22 -3.74
C VAL A 423 -4.73 -7.66 -3.17
N GLU A 424 -4.32 -8.91 -3.40
CA GLU A 424 -2.99 -9.41 -2.98
C GLU A 424 -1.85 -8.65 -3.68
N HIS A 425 -2.01 -8.31 -4.96
CA HIS A 425 -1.06 -7.47 -5.69
C HIS A 425 -1.02 -6.04 -5.16
N PHE A 426 -2.14 -5.51 -4.70
CA PHE A 426 -2.21 -4.18 -4.11
C PHE A 426 -1.56 -4.11 -2.73
N ILE A 427 -1.91 -5.04 -1.83
CA ILE A 427 -1.47 -5.00 -0.42
C ILE A 427 0.02 -5.31 -0.30
N ASP A 428 0.46 -6.43 -0.92
CA ASP A 428 1.77 -7.01 -0.67
C ASP A 428 2.60 -7.30 -1.92
N SER A 429 2.08 -7.01 -3.12
CA SER A 429 2.65 -7.42 -4.41
C SER A 429 2.93 -8.93 -4.50
N THR A 430 2.20 -9.75 -3.73
CA THR A 430 2.36 -11.23 -3.65
C THR A 430 1.32 -11.99 -4.45
N GLY A 431 0.53 -11.31 -5.26
CA GLY A 431 -0.44 -11.96 -6.13
C GLY A 431 0.19 -12.87 -7.18
N VAL A 432 -0.63 -13.76 -7.73
CA VAL A 432 -0.22 -14.71 -8.79
C VAL A 432 -0.10 -13.99 -10.12
N VAL A 433 0.96 -14.28 -10.89
CA VAL A 433 1.12 -13.85 -12.28
C VAL A 433 0.97 -15.03 -13.24
N SER A 434 0.60 -14.77 -14.48
CA SER A 434 0.56 -15.77 -15.53
C SER A 434 1.95 -16.23 -15.94
N TRP A 435 2.11 -17.50 -16.34
CA TRP A 435 3.32 -17.96 -17.03
C TRP A 435 3.58 -17.21 -18.34
N ARG A 436 2.56 -16.62 -18.96
CA ARG A 436 2.70 -15.80 -20.15
C ARG A 436 3.59 -14.58 -19.91
N PHE A 437 3.60 -14.02 -18.72
CA PHE A 437 4.48 -12.93 -18.29
C PHE A 437 5.98 -13.22 -18.54
N PHE A 438 6.38 -14.49 -18.61
CA PHE A 438 7.75 -14.94 -18.84
C PHE A 438 7.97 -15.47 -20.27
N SER A 439 7.09 -15.19 -21.21
CA SER A 439 7.26 -15.61 -22.61
C SER A 439 8.50 -14.96 -23.22
N ALA A 440 9.13 -15.68 -24.17
CA ALA A 440 10.34 -15.19 -24.83
C ALA A 440 10.10 -14.03 -25.81
N THR A 441 8.86 -13.82 -26.22
CA THR A 441 8.47 -12.73 -27.14
C THR A 441 7.58 -11.78 -26.40
N ALA A 442 8.04 -10.55 -26.23
CA ALA A 442 7.25 -9.49 -25.64
C ALA A 442 6.13 -9.02 -26.57
N ASP A 443 5.03 -8.56 -26.00
CA ASP A 443 3.89 -8.01 -26.74
C ASP A 443 4.21 -6.60 -27.27
N GLU A 444 5.12 -5.87 -26.59
CA GLU A 444 5.58 -4.53 -26.97
C GLU A 444 7.11 -4.47 -27.13
N ASN A 445 7.60 -3.41 -27.75
CA ASN A 445 9.04 -3.15 -27.84
C ASN A 445 9.50 -2.33 -26.65
N PHE A 446 10.73 -2.59 -26.19
CA PHE A 446 11.38 -1.75 -25.18
C PHE A 446 11.42 -0.28 -25.64
N CYS A 447 11.05 0.60 -24.72
CA CYS A 447 11.14 2.05 -24.86
C CYS A 447 11.92 2.66 -23.69
N GLU A 448 13.04 3.34 -23.97
CA GLU A 448 13.69 4.17 -22.98
C GLU A 448 12.97 5.53 -22.94
N TRP A 449 12.00 5.64 -22.07
CA TRP A 449 11.20 6.85 -21.93
C TRP A 449 11.85 7.85 -20.96
N ASP A 450 11.49 9.13 -21.10
CA ASP A 450 11.91 10.22 -20.22
C ASP A 450 10.78 11.25 -20.14
N PHE A 451 10.15 11.35 -18.97
CA PHE A 451 9.13 12.35 -18.64
C PHE A 451 9.66 13.38 -17.64
N SER A 452 10.97 13.33 -17.31
CA SER A 452 11.58 14.14 -16.27
C SER A 452 11.62 15.64 -16.60
N GLY A 453 11.60 16.47 -15.55
CA GLY A 453 11.63 17.93 -15.63
C GLY A 453 11.63 18.55 -14.24
N SER A 454 11.14 19.77 -14.10
CA SER A 454 10.74 20.26 -12.77
C SER A 454 9.48 19.54 -12.30
N ASN A 455 9.24 19.48 -10.99
CA ASN A 455 8.04 18.81 -10.48
C ASN A 455 6.74 19.39 -11.07
N GLU A 456 6.67 20.68 -11.39
CA GLU A 456 5.52 21.29 -12.07
C GLU A 456 5.35 20.79 -13.51
N GLU A 457 6.48 20.64 -14.25
CA GLU A 457 6.45 20.10 -15.61
C GLU A 457 6.09 18.61 -15.61
N GLU A 458 6.62 17.87 -14.65
CA GLU A 458 6.32 16.44 -14.47
C GLU A 458 4.85 16.22 -14.12
N ALA A 459 4.31 16.96 -13.15
CA ALA A 459 2.89 16.90 -12.81
C ALA A 459 2.01 17.21 -14.02
N ALA A 460 2.34 18.26 -14.77
CA ALA A 460 1.59 18.63 -15.98
C ALA A 460 1.63 17.52 -17.06
N ARG A 461 2.79 16.86 -17.24
CA ARG A 461 2.90 15.72 -18.18
C ARG A 461 2.09 14.52 -17.74
N LEU A 462 2.07 14.23 -16.44
CA LEU A 462 1.28 13.11 -15.90
C LEU A 462 -0.22 13.36 -16.01
N PHE A 463 -0.69 14.60 -15.74
CA PHE A 463 -2.10 14.97 -16.01
C PHE A 463 -2.43 14.88 -17.49
N ALA A 464 -1.53 15.30 -18.39
CA ALA A 464 -1.77 15.18 -19.84
C ALA A 464 -1.94 13.72 -20.31
N ILE A 465 -1.29 12.74 -19.65
CA ILE A 465 -1.55 11.32 -19.93
C ILE A 465 -2.99 10.94 -19.58
N LEU A 466 -3.55 11.46 -18.48
CA LEU A 466 -4.97 11.22 -18.14
C LEU A 466 -5.92 11.88 -19.14
N ASP A 467 -5.59 13.09 -19.60
CA ASP A 467 -6.35 13.79 -20.64
C ASP A 467 -6.36 12.99 -21.96
N ASP A 468 -5.20 12.45 -22.38
CA ASP A 468 -5.07 11.61 -23.58
C ASP A 468 -5.87 10.29 -23.45
N LEU A 469 -6.08 9.81 -22.23
CA LEU A 469 -6.90 8.63 -21.92
C LEU A 469 -8.40 8.97 -21.75
N GLU A 470 -8.77 10.25 -21.90
CA GLU A 470 -10.13 10.75 -21.64
C GLU A 470 -10.62 10.44 -20.21
N LYS A 471 -9.67 10.44 -19.22
CA LYS A 471 -9.96 10.23 -17.79
C LYS A 471 -10.01 11.56 -17.04
N GLU A 472 -11.04 11.76 -16.25
CA GLU A 472 -11.19 12.95 -15.42
C GLU A 472 -10.51 12.72 -14.05
N ALA A 473 -9.73 13.70 -13.61
CA ALA A 473 -9.08 13.68 -12.31
C ALA A 473 -9.75 14.66 -11.33
N TYR A 474 -9.86 14.26 -10.07
CA TYR A 474 -10.43 15.06 -8.99
C TYR A 474 -9.37 15.22 -7.90
N VAL A 475 -8.99 16.45 -7.59
CA VAL A 475 -7.85 16.78 -6.72
C VAL A 475 -8.31 17.46 -5.43
N ALA A 476 -7.96 16.89 -4.29
CA ALA A 476 -8.03 17.57 -3.00
C ALA A 476 -6.61 17.94 -2.55
N VAL A 477 -6.45 19.16 -2.03
CA VAL A 477 -5.16 19.69 -1.54
C VAL A 477 -5.27 19.93 -0.04
N TYR A 478 -4.25 19.48 0.69
CA TYR A 478 -4.18 19.58 2.15
C TYR A 478 -2.82 20.18 2.54
N ASP A 479 -2.84 21.36 3.16
CA ASP A 479 -1.64 22.08 3.61
C ASP A 479 -1.70 22.51 5.09
N GLN A 480 -2.77 22.14 5.76
CA GLN A 480 -3.10 22.60 7.11
C GLN A 480 -2.13 22.15 8.20
N LEU A 481 -1.35 21.09 7.97
CA LEU A 481 -0.32 20.61 8.91
C LEU A 481 1.07 21.21 8.62
N GLY A 482 1.18 22.13 7.66
CA GLY A 482 2.45 22.77 7.29
C GLY A 482 3.32 21.98 6.32
N ALA A 483 2.80 20.86 5.77
CA ALA A 483 3.38 20.15 4.64
C ALA A 483 2.35 20.08 3.51
N SER A 484 2.81 20.11 2.28
CA SER A 484 1.92 19.94 1.12
C SER A 484 1.52 18.48 0.97
N ALA A 485 0.23 18.22 0.92
CA ALA A 485 -0.30 16.91 0.59
C ALA A 485 -1.47 17.04 -0.39
N CYS A 486 -1.73 16.00 -1.14
CA CYS A 486 -2.89 15.92 -2.02
C CYS A 486 -3.45 14.51 -2.07
N ARG A 487 -4.72 14.43 -2.44
CA ARG A 487 -5.37 13.21 -2.86
C ARG A 487 -5.95 13.42 -4.24
N ILE A 488 -5.69 12.49 -5.16
CA ILE A 488 -6.21 12.50 -6.52
C ILE A 488 -7.04 11.24 -6.72
N LEU A 489 -8.27 11.42 -7.16
CA LEU A 489 -9.17 10.34 -7.54
C LEU A 489 -9.34 10.39 -9.06
N VAL A 490 -9.20 9.26 -9.71
CA VAL A 490 -9.42 9.11 -11.16
C VAL A 490 -10.42 7.97 -11.35
N PRO A 491 -11.72 8.28 -11.40
CA PRO A 491 -12.78 7.27 -11.56
C PRO A 491 -12.58 6.38 -12.78
N ASP A 492 -12.82 5.08 -12.63
CA ASP A 492 -12.59 4.04 -13.64
C ASP A 492 -11.10 3.92 -14.07
N PHE A 493 -10.18 4.24 -13.13
CA PHE A 493 -8.74 4.12 -13.38
C PHE A 493 -7.92 3.90 -12.10
N SER A 494 -8.24 4.59 -11.00
CA SER A 494 -7.44 4.55 -9.77
C SER A 494 -8.08 3.76 -8.63
N GLU A 495 -9.18 3.08 -8.84
CA GLU A 495 -9.77 2.17 -7.88
C GLU A 495 -8.84 0.98 -7.60
N VAL A 496 -8.79 0.59 -6.34
CA VAL A 496 -8.04 -0.59 -5.91
C VAL A 496 -8.82 -1.87 -6.17
N TYR A 497 -10.12 -1.82 -5.92
CA TYR A 497 -11.03 -2.94 -6.20
C TYR A 497 -11.77 -2.71 -7.52
N PRO A 498 -12.06 -3.78 -8.28
CA PRO A 498 -12.97 -3.66 -9.39
C PRO A 498 -14.32 -3.08 -8.95
N VAL A 499 -14.86 -2.15 -9.73
CA VAL A 499 -16.13 -1.48 -9.39
C VAL A 499 -17.30 -2.49 -9.30
N GLU A 500 -17.23 -3.56 -10.09
CA GLU A 500 -18.23 -4.64 -10.13
C GLU A 500 -18.28 -5.44 -8.82
N ASP A 501 -17.20 -5.42 -8.05
CA ASP A 501 -17.12 -6.11 -6.76
C ASP A 501 -17.47 -5.20 -5.57
N LEU A 502 -17.91 -3.99 -5.84
CA LEU A 502 -18.47 -3.11 -4.83
C LEU A 502 -19.67 -3.77 -4.18
N ILE A 503 -19.46 -4.20 -2.96
CA ILE A 503 -20.55 -4.69 -2.12
C ILE A 503 -21.17 -3.46 -1.46
N TRP A 504 -22.21 -2.94 -2.11
CA TRP A 504 -23.03 -1.88 -1.52
C TRP A 504 -23.92 -2.41 -0.36
N ASP A 505 -23.93 -3.72 -0.16
CA ASP A 505 -24.67 -4.44 0.88
C ASP A 505 -23.82 -4.61 2.14
N ASN A 506 -23.54 -3.52 2.84
CA ASN A 506 -22.94 -3.61 4.18
C ASN A 506 -23.93 -3.19 5.25
#